data_fba8afbc69a30a6bb0dde9ae5c452f49
#
_entry.id   fba8afbc69a30a6bb0dde9ae5c452f49
#
_cell.length_a   1.000
_cell.length_b   1.000
_cell.length_c   1.000
_cell.angle_alpha   90.00
_cell.angle_beta   90.00
_cell.angle_gamma   90.00
#
_symmetry.space_group_name_H-M   'P 1'
#
loop_
_entity.id
_entity.type
_entity.pdbx_description
1 polymer ?
#
loop_
_entity_poly.entity_id
_entity_poly.type
_entity_poly.pdbx_seq_one_letter_code
_entity_poly.pdbx_strand_id
1 'polypeptide(L)'
;MNPKILDDFAATEIGPDSTLVLKHLRVLEEMVRIDSRSFSVNEFEGDRKNPSDMKDILDCASNYLREIGFKKITINTPPKKCVNATPILLAELAVSPSKPTLLFYAHLDKQPYMDDDKFEKWGGIAPTELTWNSDRTRAFGRGAADDLSGVISIGMAIDATLRAIESGKKNLFKDKFLALPCNIKILYETEEECGSHSLVEQILQNQEFFNDVNCVVITDVINPATGYPGLTTSLRGITQLEVTVDASPIATLDPQTALYKLLATLIKEDHSLAIDLIADADILITEEERIGFSHVPTSINLLRNSAGLLPETILTVPTEITSILEAQLRKSSVNTRPGHRVAGSIIFGRAGARIRFNLCSNPEVLQLKLLEFFKKNNPFNLKITVRRFAEDSKFTSFDLILASSTKDPHSGVNGGPFPVAELQLARMIDRLIKSDGSLPPEIQKVCGATFDKSIIETCSLFVDEDETVQLFEDSSAKAIVEIRLAPGNQEKKAENALKKYLKENLPKDYKIKMKSDRGASPWITPITHPIFPVALEALEMGYGRKACIYGCGGSIPFVAKLTDAIPGTQPLCLGPYDPDSRMHEPGESLSLVDLLGCTRSILHLMARINKVFQR
;
A
#
# COMPACT_ATOMS: atom_id res chain seq x y z
N MET A 1 35.97 7.97 -13.24
CA MET A 1 35.75 9.32 -12.66
C MET A 1 36.05 9.26 -11.18
N ASN A 2 36.64 10.33 -10.58
CA ASN A 2 36.87 10.37 -9.14
C ASN A 2 35.51 10.62 -8.45
N PRO A 3 35.02 9.71 -7.59
CA PRO A 3 33.74 9.88 -6.87
C PRO A 3 33.63 11.21 -6.11
N LYS A 4 34.76 11.73 -5.59
CA LYS A 4 34.78 12.98 -4.83
C LYS A 4 34.23 14.18 -5.61
N ILE A 5 34.36 14.23 -6.94
CA ILE A 5 33.79 15.33 -7.75
C ILE A 5 32.26 15.31 -7.70
N LEU A 6 31.68 14.11 -7.72
CA LEU A 6 30.22 13.95 -7.62
C LEU A 6 29.74 14.22 -6.19
N ASP A 7 30.52 13.79 -5.19
CA ASP A 7 30.19 14.03 -3.78
C ASP A 7 30.18 15.53 -3.45
N ASP A 8 31.23 16.27 -3.90
CA ASP A 8 31.31 17.73 -3.70
C ASP A 8 30.17 18.46 -4.44
N PHE A 9 29.85 18.05 -5.68
CA PHE A 9 28.75 18.62 -6.45
C PHE A 9 27.39 18.39 -5.80
N ALA A 10 27.14 17.18 -5.31
CA ALA A 10 25.88 16.86 -4.62
C ALA A 10 25.68 17.72 -3.37
N ALA A 11 26.75 17.95 -2.62
CA ALA A 11 26.71 18.77 -1.41
C ALA A 11 26.43 20.26 -1.66
N THR A 12 26.86 20.79 -2.82
CA THR A 12 26.75 22.23 -3.13
C THR A 12 25.56 22.56 -4.02
N GLU A 13 25.23 21.71 -5.00
CA GLU A 13 24.27 22.04 -6.05
C GLU A 13 22.90 21.35 -5.90
N ILE A 14 22.77 20.31 -5.04
CA ILE A 14 21.47 19.68 -4.76
C ILE A 14 20.95 20.21 -3.42
N GLY A 15 20.60 21.49 -3.42
CA GLY A 15 19.97 22.20 -2.29
C GLY A 15 18.60 22.77 -2.66
N PRO A 16 17.72 23.06 -1.69
CA PRO A 16 16.32 23.43 -1.96
C PRO A 16 16.15 24.65 -2.86
N ASP A 17 17.06 25.61 -2.79
CA ASP A 17 16.99 26.87 -3.55
C ASP A 17 17.92 26.89 -4.77
N SER A 18 18.56 25.78 -5.10
CA SER A 18 19.47 25.72 -6.25
C SER A 18 18.71 25.80 -7.56
N THR A 19 19.34 26.42 -8.58
CA THR A 19 18.74 26.51 -9.91
C THR A 19 18.49 25.15 -10.55
N LEU A 20 19.32 24.15 -10.21
CA LEU A 20 19.13 22.77 -10.63
C LEU A 20 17.82 22.23 -10.06
N VAL A 21 17.64 22.27 -8.75
CA VAL A 21 16.46 21.73 -8.05
C VAL A 21 15.19 22.44 -8.53
N LEU A 22 15.21 23.79 -8.60
CA LEU A 22 14.05 24.57 -9.05
C LEU A 22 13.64 24.25 -10.50
N LYS A 23 14.60 23.92 -11.38
CA LYS A 23 14.31 23.44 -12.74
C LYS A 23 13.49 22.14 -12.69
N HIS A 24 13.93 21.17 -11.91
CA HIS A 24 13.28 19.86 -11.83
C HIS A 24 11.93 19.89 -11.10
N LEU A 25 11.78 20.76 -10.10
CA LEU A 25 10.49 20.98 -9.43
C LEU A 25 9.43 21.57 -10.37
N ARG A 26 9.81 22.39 -11.37
CA ARG A 26 8.87 22.84 -12.40
C ARG A 26 8.36 21.69 -13.27
N VAL A 27 9.23 20.74 -13.59
CA VAL A 27 8.81 19.54 -14.32
C VAL A 27 7.87 18.69 -13.48
N LEU A 28 8.13 18.56 -12.17
CA LEU A 28 7.19 17.89 -11.25
C LEU A 28 5.80 18.56 -11.29
N GLU A 29 5.76 19.90 -11.22
CA GLU A 29 4.51 20.69 -11.32
C GLU A 29 3.78 20.42 -12.64
N GLU A 30 4.50 20.37 -13.76
CA GLU A 30 3.93 20.05 -15.07
C GLU A 30 3.37 18.64 -15.13
N MET A 31 4.08 17.65 -14.58
CA MET A 31 3.63 16.25 -14.53
C MET A 31 2.44 16.07 -13.58
N VAL A 32 2.41 16.74 -12.42
CA VAL A 32 1.27 16.70 -11.48
C VAL A 32 0.01 17.25 -12.13
N ARG A 33 0.13 18.29 -12.98
CA ARG A 33 -0.99 18.92 -13.69
C ARG A 33 -1.67 17.98 -14.70
N ILE A 34 -0.93 17.02 -15.25
CA ILE A 34 -1.49 16.05 -16.20
C ILE A 34 -2.27 14.99 -15.42
N ASP A 35 -3.54 14.81 -15.73
CA ASP A 35 -4.39 13.82 -15.09
C ASP A 35 -4.13 12.39 -15.61
N SER A 36 -3.01 11.79 -15.22
CA SER A 36 -2.59 10.43 -15.61
C SER A 36 -3.09 9.32 -14.67
N ARG A 37 -4.28 9.49 -14.05
CA ARG A 37 -4.87 8.45 -13.18
C ARG A 37 -5.08 7.14 -13.95
N SER A 38 -4.65 6.01 -13.40
CA SER A 38 -4.99 4.68 -13.89
C SER A 38 -6.22 4.13 -13.15
N PHE A 39 -7.00 3.32 -13.84
CA PHE A 39 -8.16 2.65 -13.27
C PHE A 39 -8.09 1.18 -13.58
N SER A 40 -8.37 0.32 -12.61
CA SER A 40 -8.60 -1.09 -12.92
C SER A 40 -9.87 -1.22 -13.77
N VAL A 41 -9.82 -2.09 -14.77
CA VAL A 41 -10.92 -2.30 -15.72
C VAL A 41 -12.24 -2.71 -15.02
N ASN A 42 -12.16 -3.20 -13.79
CA ASN A 42 -13.31 -3.72 -13.04
C ASN A 42 -13.94 -2.70 -12.08
N GLU A 43 -13.28 -1.57 -11.80
CA GLU A 43 -13.72 -0.68 -10.72
C GLU A 43 -14.51 0.54 -11.23
N PHE A 44 -14.37 0.94 -12.50
CA PHE A 44 -15.01 2.15 -13.03
C PHE A 44 -15.39 2.00 -14.51
N GLU A 45 -16.43 1.22 -14.82
CA GLU A 45 -16.95 1.13 -16.19
C GLU A 45 -17.48 2.49 -16.76
N GLY A 46 -17.68 3.48 -15.90
CA GLY A 46 -18.21 4.81 -16.27
C GLY A 46 -17.16 5.88 -16.58
N ASP A 47 -15.99 5.83 -15.92
CA ASP A 47 -14.96 6.88 -16.01
C ASP A 47 -13.68 6.39 -16.70
N ARG A 48 -13.82 5.91 -17.93
CA ARG A 48 -12.64 5.64 -18.75
C ARG A 48 -11.92 6.95 -19.05
N LYS A 49 -10.66 7.03 -18.59
CA LYS A 49 -9.77 8.12 -18.93
C LYS A 49 -9.67 8.37 -20.40
N ASN A 50 -9.57 9.64 -20.73
CA ASN A 50 -9.18 10.06 -22.06
C ASN A 50 -7.78 9.47 -22.38
N PRO A 51 -7.63 8.65 -23.43
CA PRO A 51 -6.32 8.13 -23.85
C PRO A 51 -5.28 9.23 -24.11
N SER A 52 -5.69 10.49 -24.34
CA SER A 52 -4.79 11.64 -24.48
C SER A 52 -3.97 11.91 -23.22
N ASP A 53 -4.53 11.77 -22.02
CA ASP A 53 -3.85 12.13 -20.77
C ASP A 53 -2.67 11.21 -20.49
N MET A 54 -2.81 9.91 -20.79
CA MET A 54 -1.71 8.95 -20.67
C MET A 54 -0.62 9.21 -21.72
N LYS A 55 -0.99 9.65 -22.91
CA LYS A 55 -0.04 10.08 -23.93
C LYS A 55 0.69 11.36 -23.49
N ASP A 56 -0.03 12.31 -22.90
CA ASP A 56 0.53 13.60 -22.49
C ASP A 56 1.59 13.42 -21.40
N ILE A 57 1.38 12.52 -20.42
CA ILE A 57 2.40 12.24 -19.40
C ILE A 57 3.64 11.54 -19.98
N LEU A 58 3.46 10.62 -20.93
CA LEU A 58 4.56 9.98 -21.66
C LEU A 58 5.36 10.97 -22.49
N ASP A 59 4.68 11.89 -23.18
CA ASP A 59 5.31 12.95 -23.96
C ASP A 59 6.07 13.94 -23.04
N CYS A 60 5.49 14.32 -21.89
CA CYS A 60 6.14 15.14 -20.88
C CYS A 60 7.42 14.47 -20.36
N ALA A 61 7.35 13.20 -19.95
CA ALA A 61 8.51 12.44 -19.49
C ALA A 61 9.57 12.27 -20.58
N SER A 62 9.16 12.04 -21.83
CA SER A 62 10.07 11.94 -22.97
C SER A 62 10.82 13.26 -23.20
N ASN A 63 10.12 14.40 -23.14
CA ASN A 63 10.72 15.72 -23.29
C ASN A 63 11.69 16.02 -22.15
N TYR A 64 11.32 15.71 -20.92
CA TYR A 64 12.17 15.84 -19.76
C TYR A 64 13.49 15.06 -19.92
N LEU A 65 13.43 13.80 -20.35
CA LEU A 65 14.61 13.00 -20.60
C LEU A 65 15.47 13.54 -21.76
N ARG A 66 14.84 14.10 -22.83
CA ARG A 66 15.59 14.76 -23.93
C ARG A 66 16.35 15.99 -23.43
N GLU A 67 15.74 16.81 -22.56
CA GLU A 67 16.40 17.96 -21.96
C GLU A 67 17.61 17.59 -21.07
N ILE A 68 17.57 16.44 -20.41
CA ILE A 68 18.71 15.87 -19.66
C ILE A 68 19.80 15.41 -20.61
N GLY A 69 19.45 14.96 -21.83
CA GLY A 69 20.41 14.55 -22.85
C GLY A 69 20.22 13.14 -23.40
N PHE A 70 19.13 12.46 -23.06
CA PHE A 70 18.80 11.17 -23.67
C PHE A 70 18.42 11.37 -25.14
N LYS A 71 19.13 10.64 -26.03
CA LYS A 71 18.87 10.68 -27.47
C LYS A 71 18.05 9.49 -27.95
N LYS A 72 18.10 8.38 -27.24
CA LYS A 72 17.40 7.14 -27.56
C LYS A 72 16.26 6.99 -26.54
N ILE A 73 15.05 7.35 -26.95
CA ILE A 73 13.83 7.26 -26.16
C ILE A 73 12.77 6.60 -27.01
N THR A 74 12.11 5.58 -26.50
CA THR A 74 11.10 4.81 -27.22
C THR A 74 9.86 4.66 -26.31
N ILE A 75 8.69 4.95 -26.84
CA ILE A 75 7.40 4.61 -26.23
C ILE A 75 6.95 3.30 -26.89
N ASN A 76 6.92 2.24 -26.12
CA ASN A 76 6.62 0.90 -26.62
C ASN A 76 5.15 0.56 -26.40
N THR A 77 4.45 0.25 -27.50
CA THR A 77 3.06 -0.20 -27.45
C THR A 77 2.97 -1.61 -26.90
N PRO A 78 2.06 -1.88 -25.97
CA PRO A 78 1.86 -3.22 -25.42
C PRO A 78 1.55 -4.27 -26.49
N PRO A 79 1.91 -5.54 -26.25
CA PRO A 79 1.51 -6.65 -27.11
C PRO A 79 -0.02 -6.72 -27.28
N LYS A 80 -0.50 -7.03 -28.48
CA LYS A 80 -1.95 -7.11 -28.78
C LYS A 80 -2.75 -8.05 -27.88
N LYS A 81 -2.09 -9.03 -27.25
CA LYS A 81 -2.74 -9.95 -26.29
C LYS A 81 -3.05 -9.29 -24.94
N CYS A 82 -2.39 -8.17 -24.62
CA CYS A 82 -2.61 -7.40 -23.38
C CYS A 82 -3.73 -6.39 -23.66
N VAL A 83 -4.96 -6.79 -23.42
CA VAL A 83 -6.14 -5.93 -23.64
C VAL A 83 -6.15 -4.81 -22.59
N ASN A 84 -6.41 -3.58 -23.05
CA ASN A 84 -6.44 -2.36 -22.24
C ASN A 84 -5.12 -1.95 -21.57
N ALA A 85 -4.00 -2.57 -21.95
CA ALA A 85 -2.68 -2.20 -21.47
C ALA A 85 -2.22 -0.84 -22.02
N THR A 86 -1.43 -0.13 -21.23
CA THR A 86 -0.85 1.16 -21.60
C THR A 86 0.65 1.04 -21.94
N PRO A 87 1.23 1.98 -22.72
CA PRO A 87 2.62 1.90 -23.15
C PRO A 87 3.62 2.09 -22.00
N ILE A 88 4.83 1.55 -22.17
CA ILE A 88 6.00 1.89 -21.35
C ILE A 88 6.94 2.82 -22.12
N LEU A 89 7.69 3.63 -21.37
CA LEU A 89 8.77 4.45 -21.90
C LEU A 89 10.12 3.80 -21.57
N LEU A 90 10.93 3.56 -22.59
CA LEU A 90 12.32 3.11 -22.47
C LEU A 90 13.28 4.18 -22.97
N ALA A 91 14.33 4.46 -22.19
CA ALA A 91 15.37 5.39 -22.60
C ALA A 91 16.77 4.88 -22.23
N GLU A 92 17.79 5.28 -23.01
CA GLU A 92 19.15 4.79 -22.84
C GLU A 92 20.21 5.88 -23.03
N LEU A 93 21.18 5.90 -22.11
CA LEU A 93 22.48 6.55 -22.25
C LEU A 93 23.58 5.46 -22.20
N ALA A 94 23.92 4.90 -23.35
CA ALA A 94 24.98 3.92 -23.49
C ALA A 94 26.33 4.62 -23.52
N VAL A 95 27.25 4.21 -22.64
CA VAL A 95 28.60 4.78 -22.50
C VAL A 95 29.67 3.84 -23.07
N SER A 96 29.68 2.60 -22.58
CA SER A 96 30.62 1.57 -22.98
C SER A 96 30.16 0.18 -22.54
N PRO A 97 30.36 -0.85 -23.38
CA PRO A 97 30.05 -2.23 -22.98
C PRO A 97 30.86 -2.74 -21.77
N SER A 98 31.97 -2.07 -21.43
CA SER A 98 32.80 -2.43 -20.27
C SER A 98 32.34 -1.82 -18.97
N LYS A 99 31.35 -0.93 -18.99
CA LYS A 99 30.78 -0.31 -17.79
C LYS A 99 29.51 -1.05 -17.32
N PRO A 100 29.26 -1.09 -16.02
CA PRO A 100 28.00 -1.64 -15.52
C PRO A 100 26.81 -0.82 -16.04
N THR A 101 25.68 -1.50 -16.17
CA THR A 101 24.41 -0.89 -16.60
C THR A 101 23.44 -0.84 -15.41
N LEU A 102 23.01 0.37 -15.06
CA LEU A 102 21.91 0.60 -14.12
C LEU A 102 20.62 0.85 -14.89
N LEU A 103 19.57 0.11 -14.54
CA LEU A 103 18.21 0.37 -14.95
C LEU A 103 17.48 1.10 -13.81
N PHE A 104 16.94 2.27 -14.10
CA PHE A 104 16.06 3.00 -13.16
C PHE A 104 14.61 2.79 -13.54
N TYR A 105 13.81 2.49 -12.54
CA TYR A 105 12.38 2.29 -12.67
C TYR A 105 11.61 3.31 -11.84
N ALA A 106 10.56 3.86 -12.44
CA ALA A 106 9.50 4.65 -11.80
C ALA A 106 8.20 4.48 -12.60
N HIS A 107 7.05 4.97 -12.08
CA HIS A 107 5.81 4.98 -12.84
C HIS A 107 5.25 6.39 -13.04
N LEU A 108 4.39 6.53 -14.03
CA LEU A 108 3.82 7.80 -14.49
C LEU A 108 2.32 7.91 -14.25
N ASP A 109 1.67 6.78 -13.99
CA ASP A 109 0.25 6.75 -13.66
C ASP A 109 0.02 7.10 -12.19
N LYS A 110 -1.21 7.40 -11.83
CA LYS A 110 -1.60 7.93 -10.53
C LYS A 110 -2.87 7.25 -10.02
N GLN A 111 -3.01 7.17 -8.72
CA GLN A 111 -4.26 6.78 -8.05
C GLN A 111 -5.39 7.80 -8.29
N PRO A 112 -6.67 7.39 -8.18
CA PRO A 112 -7.80 8.29 -8.10
C PRO A 112 -7.65 9.33 -6.98
N TYR A 113 -8.38 10.43 -7.08
CA TYR A 113 -8.29 11.52 -6.09
C TYR A 113 -8.89 11.16 -4.72
N MET A 114 -9.70 10.11 -4.64
CA MET A 114 -10.39 9.66 -3.41
C MET A 114 -11.26 10.76 -2.78
N ASP A 115 -11.79 11.64 -3.62
CA ASP A 115 -12.63 12.76 -3.24
C ASP A 115 -13.63 13.08 -4.37
N ASP A 116 -14.65 13.88 -4.06
CA ASP A 116 -15.60 14.40 -5.04
C ASP A 116 -15.02 15.61 -5.82
N ASP A 117 -15.81 16.13 -6.77
CA ASP A 117 -15.41 17.26 -7.64
C ASP A 117 -15.18 18.59 -6.88
N LYS A 118 -15.52 18.66 -5.60
CA LYS A 118 -15.28 19.86 -4.77
C LYS A 118 -13.92 19.82 -4.08
N PHE A 119 -13.28 18.67 -4.06
CA PHE A 119 -11.99 18.44 -3.45
C PHE A 119 -11.90 18.88 -1.97
N GLU A 120 -12.99 18.72 -1.20
CA GLU A 120 -13.03 19.16 0.20
C GLU A 120 -11.96 18.48 1.05
N LYS A 121 -11.69 17.18 0.81
CA LYS A 121 -10.62 16.44 1.47
C LYS A 121 -9.20 16.86 1.03
N TRP A 122 -9.10 17.60 -0.09
CA TRP A 122 -7.88 18.25 -0.58
C TRP A 122 -7.82 19.73 -0.17
N GLY A 123 -8.66 20.18 0.77
CA GLY A 123 -8.73 21.58 1.18
C GLY A 123 -9.31 22.52 0.12
N GLY A 124 -10.09 21.99 -0.83
CA GLY A 124 -10.70 22.76 -1.93
C GLY A 124 -9.74 23.07 -3.08
N ILE A 125 -8.53 22.49 -3.09
CA ILE A 125 -7.52 22.65 -4.16
C ILE A 125 -7.54 21.41 -5.05
N ALA A 126 -7.55 21.60 -6.37
CA ALA A 126 -7.51 20.46 -7.29
C ALA A 126 -6.23 19.64 -7.10
N PRO A 127 -6.32 18.29 -7.01
CA PRO A 127 -5.14 17.42 -6.84
C PRO A 127 -4.12 17.50 -7.98
N THR A 128 -4.49 18.13 -9.11
CA THR A 128 -3.61 18.44 -10.25
C THR A 128 -2.87 19.77 -10.10
N GLU A 129 -3.07 20.49 -8.99
CA GLU A 129 -2.35 21.72 -8.67
C GLU A 129 -1.30 21.46 -7.59
N LEU A 130 -0.01 21.43 -7.97
CA LEU A 130 1.07 21.26 -7.01
C LEU A 130 1.16 22.49 -6.10
N THR A 131 0.84 22.31 -4.81
CA THR A 131 0.85 23.39 -3.82
C THR A 131 1.87 23.11 -2.70
N TRP A 132 2.45 24.17 -2.14
CA TRP A 132 3.46 24.07 -1.10
C TRP A 132 2.89 24.54 0.25
N ASN A 133 3.31 23.88 1.33
CA ASN A 133 3.11 24.45 2.65
C ASN A 133 3.89 25.77 2.83
N SER A 134 3.59 26.52 3.91
CA SER A 134 4.11 27.87 4.13
C SER A 134 5.64 27.95 4.22
N ASP A 135 6.30 26.91 4.70
CA ASP A 135 7.76 26.83 4.87
C ASP A 135 8.47 26.12 3.69
N ARG A 136 7.70 25.73 2.66
CA ARG A 136 8.18 25.03 1.44
C ARG A 136 8.95 23.74 1.71
N THR A 137 8.64 23.06 2.81
CA THR A 137 9.23 21.75 3.13
C THR A 137 8.46 20.60 2.51
N ARG A 138 7.18 20.82 2.12
CA ARG A 138 6.30 19.78 1.58
C ARG A 138 5.42 20.32 0.45
N ALA A 139 5.35 19.55 -0.64
CA ALA A 139 4.52 19.85 -1.81
C ALA A 139 3.35 18.86 -1.90
N PHE A 140 2.13 19.37 -2.10
CA PHE A 140 0.89 18.59 -2.15
C PHE A 140 0.37 18.51 -3.58
N GLY A 141 -0.07 17.31 -3.97
CA GLY A 141 -0.66 17.01 -5.27
C GLY A 141 -0.73 15.51 -5.51
N ARG A 142 -1.70 15.02 -6.28
CA ARG A 142 -1.79 13.60 -6.61
C ARG A 142 -0.64 13.20 -7.54
N GLY A 143 0.11 12.13 -7.17
CA GLY A 143 1.31 11.69 -7.85
C GLY A 143 2.57 12.49 -7.46
N ALA A 144 2.45 13.53 -6.62
CA ALA A 144 3.62 14.32 -6.20
C ALA A 144 4.66 13.46 -5.45
N ALA A 145 4.20 12.50 -4.66
CA ALA A 145 5.04 11.46 -4.07
C ALA A 145 5.06 10.22 -4.96
N ASP A 146 3.96 9.59 -5.18
CA ASP A 146 3.77 8.27 -5.77
C ASP A 146 3.39 8.36 -7.27
N ASP A 147 4.33 8.16 -8.23
CA ASP A 147 5.80 8.04 -8.15
C ASP A 147 6.51 9.06 -9.07
N LEU A 148 5.85 10.22 -9.34
CA LEU A 148 6.52 11.29 -10.11
C LEU A 148 7.76 11.83 -9.38
N SER A 149 7.79 11.74 -8.04
CA SER A 149 8.99 12.09 -7.27
C SER A 149 10.17 11.17 -7.57
N GLY A 150 9.92 9.89 -7.84
CA GLY A 150 10.92 8.94 -8.30
C GLY A 150 11.47 9.33 -9.68
N VAL A 151 10.55 9.66 -10.63
CA VAL A 151 10.94 10.19 -11.96
C VAL A 151 11.85 11.40 -11.85
N ILE A 152 11.49 12.35 -10.98
CA ILE A 152 12.27 13.59 -10.75
C ILE A 152 13.59 13.29 -10.05
N SER A 153 13.62 12.42 -9.04
CA SER A 153 14.85 12.03 -8.33
C SER A 153 15.87 11.41 -9.29
N ILE A 154 15.42 10.50 -10.15
CA ILE A 154 16.26 9.86 -11.18
C ILE A 154 16.80 10.89 -12.16
N GLY A 155 15.91 11.69 -12.76
CA GLY A 155 16.30 12.67 -13.77
C GLY A 155 17.23 13.75 -13.23
N MET A 156 16.96 14.26 -12.03
CA MET A 156 17.78 15.27 -11.35
C MET A 156 19.17 14.71 -10.99
N ALA A 157 19.26 13.45 -10.52
CA ALA A 157 20.55 12.81 -10.24
C ALA A 157 21.41 12.64 -11.49
N ILE A 158 20.79 12.30 -12.63
CA ILE A 158 21.49 12.16 -13.91
C ILE A 158 21.94 13.55 -14.43
N ASP A 159 21.06 14.57 -14.42
CA ASP A 159 21.41 15.96 -14.83
C ASP A 159 22.55 16.50 -13.94
N ALA A 160 22.45 16.31 -12.62
CA ALA A 160 23.49 16.68 -11.67
C ALA A 160 24.84 16.00 -11.98
N THR A 161 24.80 14.69 -12.28
CA THR A 161 26.02 13.94 -12.66
C THR A 161 26.67 14.50 -13.93
N LEU A 162 25.88 14.80 -14.95
CA LEU A 162 26.38 15.38 -16.22
C LEU A 162 26.96 16.77 -16.02
N ARG A 163 26.34 17.62 -15.20
CA ARG A 163 26.85 18.96 -14.85
C ARG A 163 28.13 18.90 -14.02
N ALA A 164 28.21 17.98 -13.06
CA ALA A 164 29.43 17.75 -12.28
C ALA A 164 30.60 17.32 -13.17
N ILE A 165 30.33 16.50 -14.20
CA ILE A 165 31.33 16.12 -15.21
C ILE A 165 31.78 17.33 -16.02
N GLU A 166 30.86 18.19 -16.43
CA GLU A 166 31.17 19.41 -17.19
C GLU A 166 32.03 20.40 -16.37
N SER A 167 31.63 20.64 -15.10
CA SER A 167 32.34 21.58 -14.22
C SER A 167 33.73 21.11 -13.79
N GLY A 168 33.89 19.79 -13.59
CA GLY A 168 35.17 19.18 -13.17
C GLY A 168 36.22 19.04 -14.27
N LYS A 169 35.92 19.35 -15.53
CA LYS A 169 36.80 19.10 -16.69
C LYS A 169 37.08 20.34 -17.52
N LYS A 170 38.20 20.95 -17.24
CA LYS A 170 38.92 21.71 -18.25
C LYS A 170 39.56 20.70 -19.23
N ASN A 171 38.87 20.42 -20.38
CA ASN A 171 39.43 19.84 -21.61
C ASN A 171 39.78 18.34 -21.74
N LEU A 172 39.22 17.38 -20.96
CA LEU A 172 39.65 15.97 -21.07
C LEU A 172 38.77 15.05 -21.94
N PHE A 173 37.51 15.37 -22.23
CA PHE A 173 36.67 14.56 -23.12
C PHE A 173 35.85 15.43 -24.08
N LYS A 174 35.88 15.06 -25.37
CA LYS A 174 35.05 15.68 -26.41
C LYS A 174 33.53 15.41 -26.18
N ASP A 175 33.19 14.35 -25.43
CA ASP A 175 31.81 13.96 -25.11
C ASP A 175 31.70 13.71 -23.61
N LYS A 176 30.85 14.49 -22.91
CA LYS A 176 30.59 14.37 -21.47
C LYS A 176 30.00 13.01 -21.09
N PHE A 177 29.21 12.43 -21.99
CA PHE A 177 28.56 11.15 -21.74
C PHE A 177 29.58 10.00 -21.55
N LEU A 178 30.70 10.03 -22.26
CA LEU A 178 31.76 9.03 -22.08
C LEU A 178 32.40 9.02 -20.69
N ALA A 179 32.18 10.09 -19.92
CA ALA A 179 32.67 10.19 -18.55
C ALA A 179 31.71 9.67 -17.49
N LEU A 180 30.46 9.38 -17.82
CA LEU A 180 29.50 8.78 -16.89
C LEU A 180 30.10 7.52 -16.26
N PRO A 181 29.86 7.25 -14.96
CA PRO A 181 30.41 6.09 -14.28
C PRO A 181 29.80 4.77 -14.75
N CYS A 182 28.62 4.76 -15.31
CA CYS A 182 27.86 3.59 -15.73
C CYS A 182 27.03 3.88 -16.99
N ASN A 183 26.57 2.83 -17.67
CA ASN A 183 25.47 2.94 -18.61
C ASN A 183 24.16 3.16 -17.82
N ILE A 184 23.24 3.94 -18.38
CA ILE A 184 21.98 4.27 -17.74
C ILE A 184 20.83 3.86 -18.67
N LYS A 185 19.90 3.10 -18.14
CA LYS A 185 18.63 2.77 -18.77
C LYS A 185 17.48 3.22 -17.89
N ILE A 186 16.40 3.62 -18.54
CA ILE A 186 15.15 4.07 -17.88
C ILE A 186 14.03 3.16 -18.35
N LEU A 187 13.21 2.73 -17.41
CA LEU A 187 11.91 2.10 -17.62
C LEU A 187 10.87 2.89 -16.83
N TYR A 188 10.00 3.62 -17.53
CA TYR A 188 8.83 4.24 -16.91
C TYR A 188 7.57 3.52 -17.36
N GLU A 189 6.79 3.09 -16.38
CA GLU A 189 5.54 2.37 -16.53
C GLU A 189 4.33 3.32 -16.43
N THR A 190 3.16 2.85 -16.91
CA THR A 190 1.88 3.60 -16.84
C THR A 190 0.71 2.72 -16.40
N GLU A 191 0.98 1.60 -15.69
CA GLU A 191 -0.01 0.64 -15.18
C GLU A 191 0.30 0.18 -13.74
N GLU A 192 1.22 0.81 -13.02
CA GLU A 192 1.60 0.35 -11.68
C GLU A 192 0.39 0.33 -10.76
N GLU A 193 -0.34 1.42 -10.69
CA GLU A 193 -1.45 1.67 -9.78
C GLU A 193 -2.67 0.75 -10.02
N CYS A 194 -2.73 0.12 -11.17
CA CYS A 194 -3.72 -0.93 -11.48
C CYS A 194 -3.12 -2.35 -11.53
N GLY A 195 -1.84 -2.54 -11.13
CA GLY A 195 -1.22 -3.83 -10.88
C GLY A 195 -0.25 -4.35 -11.93
N SER A 196 0.30 -3.49 -12.80
CA SER A 196 1.36 -3.84 -13.77
C SER A 196 1.04 -5.09 -14.61
N HIS A 197 -0.17 -5.15 -15.14
CA HIS A 197 -0.68 -6.37 -15.80
C HIS A 197 0.10 -6.75 -17.05
N SER A 198 0.60 -5.77 -17.80
CA SER A 198 1.29 -5.98 -19.06
C SER A 198 2.82 -5.83 -18.99
N LEU A 199 3.36 -5.38 -17.87
CA LEU A 199 4.78 -5.03 -17.72
C LEU A 199 5.72 -6.18 -18.12
N VAL A 200 5.48 -7.39 -17.62
CA VAL A 200 6.31 -8.57 -17.93
C VAL A 200 6.31 -8.85 -19.42
N GLU A 201 5.16 -8.80 -20.05
CA GLU A 201 5.02 -9.04 -21.49
C GLU A 201 5.73 -7.96 -22.32
N GLN A 202 5.69 -6.71 -21.87
CA GLN A 202 6.40 -5.60 -22.51
C GLN A 202 7.93 -5.71 -22.32
N ILE A 203 8.40 -6.18 -21.16
CA ILE A 203 9.82 -6.48 -20.93
C ILE A 203 10.26 -7.61 -21.87
N LEU A 204 9.51 -8.71 -21.95
CA LEU A 204 9.83 -9.83 -22.83
C LEU A 204 9.82 -9.43 -24.32
N GLN A 205 8.94 -8.52 -24.72
CA GLN A 205 8.92 -7.97 -26.08
C GLN A 205 10.17 -7.14 -26.39
N ASN A 206 10.80 -6.53 -25.38
CA ASN A 206 11.96 -5.65 -25.49
C ASN A 206 13.22 -6.26 -24.83
N GLN A 207 13.33 -7.58 -24.78
CA GLN A 207 14.36 -8.29 -24.02
C GLN A 207 15.79 -7.83 -24.33
N GLU A 208 16.09 -7.48 -25.58
CA GLU A 208 17.41 -6.95 -25.99
C GLU A 208 17.80 -5.69 -25.21
N PHE A 209 16.82 -4.84 -24.85
CA PHE A 209 17.06 -3.65 -24.05
C PHE A 209 17.51 -4.00 -22.62
N PHE A 210 17.11 -5.13 -22.07
CA PHE A 210 17.34 -5.51 -20.68
C PHE A 210 18.52 -6.48 -20.46
N ASN A 211 19.06 -7.08 -21.52
CA ASN A 211 20.05 -8.18 -21.43
C ASN A 211 21.37 -7.83 -20.73
N ASP A 212 21.79 -6.56 -20.67
CA ASP A 212 23.04 -6.10 -20.07
C ASP A 212 22.85 -5.38 -18.73
N VAL A 213 21.65 -5.40 -18.16
CA VAL A 213 21.35 -4.75 -16.88
C VAL A 213 21.99 -5.52 -15.74
N ASN A 214 22.76 -4.83 -14.90
CA ASN A 214 23.41 -5.40 -13.72
C ASN A 214 22.60 -5.17 -12.44
N CYS A 215 21.95 -4.01 -12.35
CA CYS A 215 21.17 -3.61 -11.19
C CYS A 215 19.96 -2.79 -11.62
N VAL A 216 18.82 -3.06 -11.00
CA VAL A 216 17.59 -2.27 -11.14
C VAL A 216 17.41 -1.44 -9.89
N VAL A 217 17.29 -0.12 -10.05
CA VAL A 217 16.99 0.83 -8.97
C VAL A 217 15.54 1.23 -9.08
N ILE A 218 14.75 0.91 -8.07
CA ILE A 218 13.31 1.13 -7.99
C ILE A 218 13.07 2.23 -6.97
N THR A 219 12.39 3.31 -7.37
CA THR A 219 12.17 4.50 -6.54
C THR A 219 10.81 4.54 -5.85
N ASP A 220 10.02 3.54 -6.03
CA ASP A 220 8.63 3.40 -5.56
C ASP A 220 8.56 2.71 -4.18
N VAL A 221 9.22 3.26 -3.17
CA VAL A 221 9.20 2.75 -1.79
C VAL A 221 9.28 3.87 -0.75
N ILE A 222 8.78 3.55 0.46
CA ILE A 222 8.68 4.48 1.58
C ILE A 222 9.92 4.40 2.49
N ASN A 223 10.42 5.53 2.93
CA ASN A 223 11.41 5.64 3.98
C ASN A 223 10.81 5.38 5.37
N PRO A 224 11.59 4.92 6.35
CA PRO A 224 11.09 4.64 7.70
C PRO A 224 10.62 5.88 8.47
N ALA A 225 11.15 7.06 8.14
CA ALA A 225 10.71 8.35 8.66
C ALA A 225 11.20 9.48 7.74
N THR A 226 10.57 10.66 7.83
CA THR A 226 10.94 11.85 7.05
C THR A 226 12.42 12.21 7.25
N GLY A 227 13.17 12.26 6.15
CA GLY A 227 14.59 12.54 6.14
C GLY A 227 15.49 11.42 6.71
N TYR A 228 14.99 10.20 6.87
CA TYR A 228 15.75 9.03 7.32
C TYR A 228 15.70 7.92 6.25
N PRO A 229 16.81 7.60 5.59
CA PRO A 229 16.81 6.68 4.47
C PRO A 229 16.66 5.22 4.90
N GLY A 230 15.82 4.49 4.15
CA GLY A 230 15.69 3.05 4.22
C GLY A 230 16.06 2.37 2.91
N LEU A 231 16.75 1.24 2.98
CA LEU A 231 16.93 0.33 1.86
C LEU A 231 15.92 -0.79 2.02
N THR A 232 14.91 -0.83 1.14
CA THR A 232 13.85 -1.83 1.23
C THR A 232 14.34 -3.16 0.65
N THR A 233 14.29 -4.20 1.47
CA THR A 233 14.78 -5.55 1.12
C THR A 233 13.67 -6.60 1.13
N SER A 234 12.47 -6.23 1.55
CA SER A 234 11.30 -7.11 1.54
C SER A 234 9.99 -6.35 1.32
N LEU A 235 9.06 -7.00 0.62
CA LEU A 235 7.71 -6.49 0.36
C LEU A 235 6.71 -7.56 0.77
N ARG A 236 5.60 -7.18 1.42
CA ARG A 236 4.49 -8.11 1.59
C ARG A 236 3.74 -8.27 0.27
N GLY A 237 3.24 -9.47 0.03
CA GLY A 237 2.29 -9.74 -1.03
C GLY A 237 0.84 -9.46 -0.59
N ILE A 238 -0.09 -9.78 -1.46
CA ILE A 238 -1.53 -9.65 -1.21
C ILE A 238 -2.29 -10.79 -1.90
N THR A 239 -3.35 -11.28 -1.26
CA THR A 239 -4.43 -12.02 -1.92
C THR A 239 -5.76 -11.47 -1.44
N GLN A 240 -6.68 -11.22 -2.36
CA GLN A 240 -7.97 -10.61 -2.08
C GLN A 240 -9.09 -11.39 -2.75
N LEU A 241 -10.15 -11.68 -2.00
CA LEU A 241 -11.34 -12.35 -2.47
C LEU A 241 -12.59 -11.51 -2.17
N GLU A 242 -13.47 -11.39 -3.14
CA GLU A 242 -14.87 -11.07 -2.92
C GLU A 242 -15.60 -12.34 -2.50
N VAL A 243 -16.25 -12.29 -1.34
CA VAL A 243 -16.96 -13.42 -0.73
C VAL A 243 -18.44 -13.09 -0.64
N THR A 244 -19.30 -13.96 -1.17
CA THR A 244 -20.76 -13.84 -1.05
C THR A 244 -21.31 -15.09 -0.37
N VAL A 245 -22.13 -14.88 0.66
CA VAL A 245 -22.83 -15.95 1.39
C VAL A 245 -24.32 -15.87 1.11
N ASP A 246 -24.88 -16.97 0.60
CA ASP A 246 -26.32 -17.13 0.35
C ASP A 246 -26.88 -18.18 1.33
N ALA A 247 -28.00 -17.88 1.96
CA ALA A 247 -28.72 -18.83 2.82
C ALA A 247 -29.54 -19.81 1.98
N SER A 248 -29.61 -21.08 2.40
CA SER A 248 -30.59 -22.03 1.87
C SER A 248 -31.97 -21.80 2.53
N PRO A 249 -33.07 -22.32 1.97
CA PRO A 249 -34.41 -22.18 2.57
C PRO A 249 -34.57 -22.76 3.98
N ILE A 250 -33.64 -23.63 4.41
CA ILE A 250 -33.64 -24.26 5.74
C ILE A 250 -32.62 -23.64 6.69
N ALA A 251 -31.90 -22.60 6.27
CA ALA A 251 -30.92 -21.92 7.10
C ALA A 251 -31.54 -21.30 8.35
N THR A 252 -30.84 -21.40 9.47
CA THR A 252 -31.34 -20.96 10.77
C THR A 252 -31.17 -19.47 11.00
N LEU A 253 -30.09 -18.89 10.43
CA LEU A 253 -29.69 -17.48 10.60
C LEU A 253 -29.79 -16.76 9.26
N ASP A 254 -29.86 -15.44 9.29
CA ASP A 254 -29.73 -14.62 8.10
C ASP A 254 -28.31 -14.72 7.49
N PRO A 255 -28.15 -14.39 6.19
CA PRO A 255 -26.85 -14.48 5.50
C PRO A 255 -25.77 -13.62 6.13
N GLN A 256 -26.12 -12.43 6.66
CA GLN A 256 -25.15 -11.51 7.26
C GLN A 256 -24.60 -12.05 8.58
N THR A 257 -25.47 -12.62 9.44
CA THR A 257 -25.03 -13.31 10.65
C THR A 257 -24.10 -14.50 10.32
N ALA A 258 -24.43 -15.29 9.29
CA ALA A 258 -23.59 -16.39 8.85
C ALA A 258 -22.24 -15.92 8.30
N LEU A 259 -22.21 -14.80 7.57
CA LEU A 259 -20.98 -14.17 7.11
C LEU A 259 -20.11 -13.70 8.29
N TYR A 260 -20.69 -13.01 9.29
CA TYR A 260 -19.92 -12.61 10.48
C TYR A 260 -19.34 -13.80 11.22
N LYS A 261 -20.08 -14.90 11.35
CA LYS A 261 -19.55 -16.15 11.92
C LYS A 261 -18.38 -16.69 11.13
N LEU A 262 -18.46 -16.67 9.82
CA LEU A 262 -17.36 -17.09 8.94
C LEU A 262 -16.14 -16.18 9.09
N LEU A 263 -16.32 -14.86 9.05
CA LEU A 263 -15.23 -13.88 9.21
C LEU A 263 -14.57 -13.98 10.59
N ALA A 264 -15.33 -14.25 11.65
CA ALA A 264 -14.80 -14.44 13.00
C ALA A 264 -13.79 -15.58 13.10
N THR A 265 -13.89 -16.60 12.24
CA THR A 265 -12.95 -17.74 12.23
C THR A 265 -11.58 -17.39 11.64
N LEU A 266 -11.46 -16.29 10.89
CA LEU A 266 -10.21 -15.92 10.20
C LEU A 266 -9.08 -15.50 11.15
N ILE A 267 -9.41 -15.15 12.39
CA ILE A 267 -8.44 -14.72 13.41
C ILE A 267 -8.55 -15.55 14.69
N LYS A 268 -7.39 -15.79 15.32
CA LYS A 268 -7.30 -16.39 16.66
C LYS A 268 -7.66 -15.37 17.75
N GLU A 269 -7.67 -15.79 19.03
CA GLU A 269 -8.00 -14.90 20.17
C GLU A 269 -7.05 -13.71 20.30
N ASP A 270 -5.79 -13.90 19.95
CA ASP A 270 -4.74 -12.87 19.92
C ASP A 270 -4.74 -12.02 18.64
N HIS A 271 -5.77 -12.14 17.78
CA HIS A 271 -5.91 -11.48 16.49
C HIS A 271 -4.91 -11.95 15.41
N SER A 272 -4.10 -12.95 15.64
CA SER A 272 -3.27 -13.55 14.60
C SER A 272 -4.12 -14.30 13.57
N LEU A 273 -3.58 -14.45 12.36
CA LEU A 273 -4.24 -15.17 11.26
C LEU A 273 -4.47 -16.65 11.64
N ALA A 274 -5.69 -17.14 11.46
CA ALA A 274 -6.08 -18.51 11.79
C ALA A 274 -5.79 -19.54 10.68
N ILE A 275 -5.29 -19.12 9.53
CA ILE A 275 -4.96 -20.01 8.39
C ILE A 275 -3.50 -20.43 8.52
N ASP A 276 -3.26 -21.54 9.23
CA ASP A 276 -1.91 -22.00 9.58
C ASP A 276 -1.02 -22.20 8.33
N LEU A 277 -1.56 -22.70 7.22
CA LEU A 277 -0.80 -22.87 5.97
C LEU A 277 -0.18 -21.56 5.45
N ILE A 278 -0.80 -20.43 5.74
CA ILE A 278 -0.27 -19.10 5.39
C ILE A 278 0.66 -18.61 6.49
N ALA A 279 0.22 -18.67 7.75
CA ALA A 279 1.00 -18.17 8.89
C ALA A 279 2.33 -18.92 9.08
N ASP A 280 2.35 -20.25 8.89
CA ASP A 280 3.54 -21.09 9.01
C ASP A 280 4.53 -20.91 7.85
N ALA A 281 4.09 -20.33 6.73
CA ALA A 281 4.95 -20.01 5.60
C ALA A 281 5.71 -18.68 5.75
N ASP A 282 5.39 -17.87 6.76
CA ASP A 282 6.06 -16.62 7.03
C ASP A 282 7.54 -16.86 7.38
N ILE A 283 8.46 -16.20 6.68
CA ILE A 283 9.89 -16.24 6.99
C ILE A 283 10.13 -15.38 8.24
N LEU A 284 10.62 -15.99 9.30
CA LEU A 284 10.96 -15.30 10.54
C LEU A 284 12.07 -14.27 10.29
N ILE A 285 12.00 -13.16 11.02
CA ILE A 285 13.07 -12.16 10.99
C ILE A 285 14.31 -12.71 11.69
N THR A 286 15.49 -12.35 11.16
CA THR A 286 16.77 -12.64 11.79
C THR A 286 17.01 -11.69 12.96
N GLU A 287 17.96 -12.03 13.85
CA GLU A 287 18.35 -11.14 14.94
C GLU A 287 18.97 -9.84 14.43
N GLU A 288 19.68 -9.90 13.31
CA GLU A 288 20.24 -8.71 12.65
C GLU A 288 19.14 -7.75 12.14
N GLU A 289 18.07 -8.30 11.54
CA GLU A 289 16.91 -7.51 11.13
C GLU A 289 16.18 -6.93 12.35
N ARG A 290 16.05 -7.69 13.43
CA ARG A 290 15.44 -7.22 14.69
C ARG A 290 16.22 -6.05 15.29
N ILE A 291 17.54 -6.14 15.31
CA ILE A 291 18.44 -5.06 15.71
C ILE A 291 18.25 -3.85 14.76
N GLY A 292 18.16 -4.11 13.44
CA GLY A 292 17.87 -3.06 12.45
C GLY A 292 16.57 -2.32 12.76
N PHE A 293 15.50 -3.04 13.07
CA PHE A 293 14.20 -2.44 13.44
C PHE A 293 14.28 -1.59 14.71
N SER A 294 15.13 -1.93 15.68
CA SER A 294 15.32 -1.12 16.89
C SER A 294 15.96 0.24 16.61
N HIS A 295 16.64 0.39 15.48
CA HIS A 295 17.29 1.63 15.06
C HIS A 295 16.42 2.47 14.10
N VAL A 296 15.24 1.98 13.70
CA VAL A 296 14.30 2.75 12.88
C VAL A 296 13.85 3.99 13.68
N PRO A 297 14.00 5.20 13.14
CA PRO A 297 13.68 6.44 13.85
C PRO A 297 12.16 6.69 13.87
N THR A 298 11.43 5.84 14.60
CA THR A 298 9.99 5.95 14.79
C THR A 298 9.63 5.81 16.28
N SER A 299 8.39 6.06 16.61
CA SER A 299 7.86 5.86 17.94
C SER A 299 6.46 5.27 17.88
N ILE A 300 6.04 4.64 18.96
CA ILE A 300 4.68 4.09 19.08
C ILE A 300 3.63 5.17 18.82
N ASN A 301 3.85 6.38 19.32
CA ASN A 301 2.93 7.49 19.11
C ASN A 301 2.86 7.92 17.64
N LEU A 302 3.99 7.96 16.92
CA LEU A 302 4.00 8.26 15.48
C LEU A 302 3.22 7.21 14.70
N LEU A 303 3.45 5.92 14.97
CA LEU A 303 2.74 4.82 14.32
C LEU A 303 1.23 4.85 14.61
N ARG A 304 0.85 5.13 15.87
CA ARG A 304 -0.56 5.28 16.25
C ARG A 304 -1.22 6.46 15.55
N ASN A 305 -0.54 7.60 15.48
CA ASN A 305 -1.04 8.82 14.83
C ASN A 305 -1.16 8.64 13.31
N SER A 306 -0.17 8.00 12.67
CA SER A 306 -0.23 7.72 11.23
C SER A 306 -1.42 6.83 10.87
N ALA A 307 -1.76 5.86 11.72
CA ALA A 307 -2.94 5.03 11.57
C ALA A 307 -4.23 5.70 12.07
N GLY A 308 -4.17 6.88 12.68
CA GLY A 308 -5.32 7.58 13.26
C GLY A 308 -5.98 6.82 14.42
N LEU A 309 -5.24 5.95 15.13
CA LEU A 309 -5.81 5.12 16.20
C LEU A 309 -6.38 5.98 17.32
N LEU A 310 -7.54 5.56 17.82
CA LEU A 310 -8.12 6.14 19.03
C LEU A 310 -7.19 5.91 20.23
N PRO A 311 -7.10 6.86 21.18
CA PRO A 311 -6.17 6.77 22.32
C PRO A 311 -6.28 5.47 23.11
N GLU A 312 -7.50 4.97 23.28
CA GLU A 312 -7.83 3.80 24.10
C GLU A 312 -7.60 2.47 23.39
N THR A 313 -7.44 2.47 22.05
CA THR A 313 -7.28 1.23 21.26
C THR A 313 -5.98 0.51 21.63
N ILE A 314 -6.10 -0.76 21.99
CA ILE A 314 -4.96 -1.63 22.32
C ILE A 314 -4.46 -2.29 21.03
N LEU A 315 -3.13 -2.40 20.87
CA LEU A 315 -2.52 -3.09 19.74
C LEU A 315 -2.69 -4.61 19.85
N THR A 316 -2.66 -5.30 18.73
CA THR A 316 -2.74 -6.77 18.66
C THR A 316 -1.40 -7.45 19.01
N VAL A 317 -0.32 -6.67 19.11
CA VAL A 317 1.04 -7.11 19.42
C VAL A 317 1.60 -6.32 20.61
N PRO A 318 2.70 -6.80 21.26
CA PRO A 318 3.38 -6.05 22.31
C PRO A 318 3.74 -4.63 21.84
N THR A 319 3.63 -3.66 22.76
CA THR A 319 3.89 -2.23 22.50
C THR A 319 5.40 -1.91 22.43
N GLU A 320 6.13 -2.71 21.66
CA GLU A 320 7.55 -2.52 21.36
C GLU A 320 7.70 -2.22 19.87
N ILE A 321 8.56 -1.27 19.51
CA ILE A 321 8.76 -0.86 18.11
C ILE A 321 9.10 -2.06 17.23
N THR A 322 10.00 -2.93 17.68
CA THR A 322 10.42 -4.13 16.94
C THR A 322 9.26 -5.08 16.68
N SER A 323 8.40 -5.32 17.67
CA SER A 323 7.22 -6.19 17.55
C SER A 323 6.18 -5.60 16.60
N ILE A 324 5.99 -4.28 16.64
CA ILE A 324 5.07 -3.57 15.76
C ILE A 324 5.58 -3.63 14.31
N LEU A 325 6.86 -3.32 14.08
CA LEU A 325 7.46 -3.36 12.75
C LEU A 325 7.51 -4.79 12.19
N GLU A 326 7.80 -5.79 13.02
CA GLU A 326 7.74 -7.20 12.61
C GLU A 326 6.34 -7.57 12.12
N ALA A 327 5.30 -7.23 12.88
CA ALA A 327 3.91 -7.51 12.49
C ALA A 327 3.50 -6.76 11.22
N GLN A 328 3.98 -5.55 11.05
CA GLN A 328 3.64 -4.65 9.95
C GLN A 328 4.35 -5.03 8.64
N LEU A 329 5.59 -5.53 8.73
CA LEU A 329 6.48 -5.70 7.58
C LEU A 329 6.73 -7.17 7.23
N ARG A 330 6.64 -8.10 8.20
CA ARG A 330 7.15 -9.46 8.08
C ARG A 330 6.17 -10.56 8.50
N LYS A 331 4.95 -10.22 8.94
CA LYS A 331 3.90 -11.20 9.26
C LYS A 331 2.70 -11.08 8.32
N SER A 332 2.12 -12.23 8.02
CA SER A 332 0.84 -12.27 7.31
C SER A 332 -0.28 -11.78 8.20
N SER A 333 -1.19 -10.97 7.64
CA SER A 333 -2.32 -10.38 8.37
C SER A 333 -3.57 -10.35 7.51
N VAL A 334 -4.74 -10.46 8.13
CA VAL A 334 -6.04 -10.44 7.46
C VAL A 334 -6.77 -9.13 7.75
N ASN A 335 -7.39 -8.58 6.70
CA ASN A 335 -8.30 -7.46 6.76
C ASN A 335 -9.62 -7.86 6.10
N THR A 336 -10.71 -7.32 6.57
CA THR A 336 -12.03 -7.50 5.98
C THR A 336 -12.75 -6.19 5.85
N ARG A 337 -13.63 -6.11 4.87
CA ARG A 337 -14.49 -4.95 4.65
C ARG A 337 -15.82 -5.36 4.03
N PRO A 338 -16.92 -4.59 4.24
CA PRO A 338 -18.19 -4.84 3.59
C PRO A 338 -18.06 -4.86 2.07
N GLY A 339 -18.74 -5.79 1.40
CA GLY A 339 -18.65 -6.00 -0.04
C GLY A 339 -19.25 -4.89 -0.91
N HIS A 340 -19.85 -3.88 -0.32
CA HIS A 340 -20.42 -2.71 -1.01
C HIS A 340 -19.38 -1.59 -1.23
N ARG A 341 -18.21 -1.67 -0.61
CA ARG A 341 -17.14 -0.69 -0.77
C ARG A 341 -16.11 -1.18 -1.76
N VAL A 342 -16.07 -0.51 -2.88
CA VAL A 342 -14.98 -0.59 -3.84
C VAL A 342 -13.96 0.47 -3.40
N ALA A 343 -12.98 0.07 -2.61
CA ALA A 343 -11.88 0.97 -2.27
C ALA A 343 -10.60 0.15 -2.13
N GLY A 344 -9.49 0.76 -2.46
CA GLY A 344 -8.17 0.17 -2.50
C GLY A 344 -7.74 -0.62 -1.25
N SER A 345 -6.46 -0.70 -0.99
CA SER A 345 -5.87 -1.43 0.15
C SER A 345 -6.02 -0.64 1.45
N ILE A 346 -7.21 -0.59 2.05
CA ILE A 346 -7.49 0.15 3.30
C ILE A 346 -8.04 -0.76 4.41
N ILE A 347 -7.80 -0.34 5.65
CA ILE A 347 -8.44 -0.89 6.87
C ILE A 347 -9.53 0.10 7.29
N PHE A 348 -10.78 -0.35 7.38
CA PHE A 348 -11.80 0.52 7.93
C PHE A 348 -11.59 0.73 9.42
N GLY A 349 -11.41 1.98 9.81
CA GLY A 349 -11.30 2.40 11.22
C GLY A 349 -12.59 2.18 12.01
N ARG A 350 -13.72 2.03 11.32
CA ARG A 350 -15.05 1.82 11.90
C ARG A 350 -15.78 0.68 11.21
N ALA A 351 -16.59 -0.05 11.99
CA ALA A 351 -17.47 -1.10 11.50
C ALA A 351 -18.80 -1.06 12.24
N GLY A 352 -19.90 -1.40 11.57
CA GLY A 352 -21.22 -1.37 12.16
C GLY A 352 -22.11 -2.53 11.73
N ALA A 353 -23.01 -2.93 12.64
CA ALA A 353 -24.09 -3.85 12.36
C ALA A 353 -25.38 -3.39 13.03
N ARG A 354 -26.51 -3.53 12.34
CA ARG A 354 -27.83 -3.42 12.93
C ARG A 354 -28.31 -4.78 13.36
N ILE A 355 -28.72 -4.89 14.63
CA ILE A 355 -29.21 -6.12 15.20
C ILE A 355 -30.68 -5.89 15.55
N ARG A 356 -31.59 -6.68 14.96
CA ARG A 356 -33.02 -6.66 15.22
C ARG A 356 -33.38 -7.79 16.17
N PHE A 357 -34.10 -7.45 17.23
CA PHE A 357 -34.65 -8.39 18.16
C PHE A 357 -36.18 -8.36 18.05
N ASN A 358 -36.80 -9.48 17.74
CA ASN A 358 -38.27 -9.61 17.78
C ASN A 358 -38.73 -9.85 19.24
N LEU A 359 -39.81 -9.21 19.65
CA LEU A 359 -40.44 -9.38 20.98
C LEU A 359 -39.53 -8.97 22.17
N CYS A 360 -38.99 -7.77 22.17
CA CYS A 360 -38.25 -7.24 23.33
C CYS A 360 -39.23 -6.63 24.35
N SER A 361 -39.19 -7.11 25.60
CA SER A 361 -40.06 -6.61 26.67
C SER A 361 -39.58 -5.31 27.34
N ASN A 362 -38.27 -5.03 27.26
CA ASN A 362 -37.65 -3.82 27.83
C ASN A 362 -36.41 -3.39 27.02
N PRO A 363 -36.59 -2.52 26.03
CA PRO A 363 -35.52 -2.07 25.14
C PRO A 363 -34.36 -1.35 25.85
N GLU A 364 -34.65 -0.56 26.90
CA GLU A 364 -33.63 0.16 27.66
C GLU A 364 -32.68 -0.82 28.38
N VAL A 365 -33.26 -1.82 29.04
CA VAL A 365 -32.47 -2.85 29.72
C VAL A 365 -31.68 -3.70 28.72
N LEU A 366 -32.27 -4.00 27.56
CA LEU A 366 -31.61 -4.74 26.51
C LEU A 366 -30.41 -3.95 25.97
N GLN A 367 -30.56 -2.66 25.73
CA GLN A 367 -29.44 -1.80 25.29
C GLN A 367 -28.26 -1.82 26.27
N LEU A 368 -28.54 -1.69 27.57
CA LEU A 368 -27.53 -1.75 28.62
C LEU A 368 -26.84 -3.12 28.65
N LYS A 369 -27.59 -4.21 28.55
CA LYS A 369 -27.05 -5.57 28.55
C LYS A 369 -26.20 -5.85 27.31
N LEU A 370 -26.58 -5.37 26.14
CA LEU A 370 -25.78 -5.44 24.93
C LEU A 370 -24.47 -4.67 25.11
N LEU A 371 -24.52 -3.45 25.63
CA LEU A 371 -23.32 -2.66 25.87
C LEU A 371 -22.39 -3.34 26.88
N GLU A 372 -22.90 -3.89 27.98
CA GLU A 372 -22.11 -4.68 28.94
C GLU A 372 -21.48 -5.89 28.28
N PHE A 373 -22.25 -6.65 27.49
CA PHE A 373 -21.77 -7.83 26.78
C PHE A 373 -20.65 -7.48 25.80
N PHE A 374 -20.83 -6.44 24.97
CA PHE A 374 -19.82 -6.05 23.99
C PHE A 374 -18.57 -5.49 24.64
N LYS A 375 -18.69 -4.70 25.72
CA LYS A 375 -17.53 -4.24 26.51
C LYS A 375 -16.71 -5.40 27.06
N LYS A 376 -17.37 -6.44 27.59
CA LYS A 376 -16.72 -7.65 28.11
C LYS A 376 -15.98 -8.44 27.00
N ASN A 377 -16.46 -8.38 25.76
CA ASN A 377 -15.93 -9.09 24.61
C ASN A 377 -15.05 -8.21 23.71
N ASN A 378 -14.46 -7.14 24.23
CA ASN A 378 -13.67 -6.14 23.53
C ASN A 378 -12.20 -6.15 23.99
N PRO A 379 -11.38 -7.13 23.60
CA PRO A 379 -10.03 -7.30 24.10
C PRO A 379 -9.07 -6.18 23.68
N PHE A 380 -9.38 -5.46 22.60
CA PHE A 380 -8.53 -4.38 22.06
C PHE A 380 -9.07 -2.98 22.40
N ASN A 381 -10.04 -2.90 23.28
CA ASN A 381 -10.63 -1.66 23.80
C ASN A 381 -11.07 -0.67 22.70
N LEU A 382 -11.71 -1.17 21.64
CA LEU A 382 -12.30 -0.33 20.61
C LEU A 382 -13.44 0.51 21.22
N LYS A 383 -13.65 1.72 20.69
CA LYS A 383 -14.82 2.52 21.05
C LYS A 383 -16.08 1.79 20.60
N ILE A 384 -17.00 1.51 21.53
CA ILE A 384 -18.28 0.83 21.27
C ILE A 384 -19.42 1.82 21.42
N THR A 385 -20.28 1.89 20.43
CA THR A 385 -21.56 2.60 20.48
C THR A 385 -22.68 1.60 20.24
N VAL A 386 -23.65 1.56 21.15
CA VAL A 386 -24.91 0.81 21.00
C VAL A 386 -26.03 1.83 21.11
N ARG A 387 -26.76 2.06 20.02
CA ARG A 387 -27.89 3.00 20.00
C ARG A 387 -29.15 2.32 19.52
N ARG A 388 -30.27 2.67 20.12
CA ARG A 388 -31.57 2.23 19.62
C ARG A 388 -31.90 2.97 18.34
N PHE A 389 -32.22 2.23 17.29
CA PHE A 389 -32.56 2.78 15.98
C PHE A 389 -34.04 2.89 15.76
N ALA A 390 -34.79 1.80 15.99
CA ALA A 390 -36.24 1.75 15.80
C ALA A 390 -36.87 0.80 16.80
N GLU A 391 -38.11 1.08 17.13
CA GLU A 391 -38.98 0.26 17.97
C GLU A 391 -40.38 0.20 17.38
N ASP A 392 -40.93 -0.99 17.31
CA ASP A 392 -42.34 -1.27 16.96
C ASP A 392 -42.86 -2.28 17.98
N SER A 393 -44.14 -2.47 18.04
CA SER A 393 -44.81 -3.47 18.90
C SER A 393 -44.29 -4.91 18.69
N LYS A 394 -43.59 -5.17 17.59
CA LYS A 394 -43.10 -6.49 17.21
C LYS A 394 -41.57 -6.64 17.23
N PHE A 395 -40.80 -5.57 17.21
CA PHE A 395 -39.35 -5.64 17.20
C PHE A 395 -38.68 -4.41 17.80
N THR A 396 -37.42 -4.58 18.20
CA THR A 396 -36.49 -3.49 18.57
C THR A 396 -35.18 -3.67 17.85
N SER A 397 -34.66 -2.61 17.25
CA SER A 397 -33.38 -2.63 16.51
C SER A 397 -32.36 -1.75 17.20
N PHE A 398 -31.12 -2.27 17.27
CA PHE A 398 -29.96 -1.56 17.81
C PHE A 398 -28.85 -1.51 16.76
N ASP A 399 -28.24 -0.33 16.61
CA ASP A 399 -27.00 -0.16 15.87
C ASP A 399 -25.83 -0.39 16.82
N LEU A 400 -25.00 -1.38 16.50
CA LEU A 400 -23.69 -1.62 17.12
C LEU A 400 -22.63 -1.04 16.22
N ILE A 401 -21.87 -0.07 16.71
CA ILE A 401 -20.77 0.57 15.99
C ILE A 401 -19.48 0.39 16.79
N LEU A 402 -18.43 -0.07 16.13
CA LEU A 402 -17.09 -0.22 16.65
C LEU A 402 -16.16 0.75 15.93
N ALA A 403 -15.29 1.42 16.68
CA ALA A 403 -14.25 2.26 16.11
C ALA A 403 -12.89 1.95 16.75
N SER A 404 -11.89 1.69 15.90
CA SER A 404 -10.48 1.54 16.27
C SER A 404 -9.67 2.79 15.91
N SER A 405 -10.11 3.53 14.88
CA SER A 405 -9.41 4.67 14.30
C SER A 405 -10.38 5.79 13.93
N THR A 406 -9.86 7.00 13.78
CA THR A 406 -10.58 8.18 13.28
C THR A 406 -10.57 8.25 11.76
N LYS A 407 -9.73 7.47 11.08
CA LYS A 407 -9.60 7.41 9.62
C LYS A 407 -9.45 5.96 9.14
N ASP A 408 -9.45 5.75 7.85
CA ASP A 408 -9.27 4.46 7.17
C ASP A 408 -7.82 4.34 6.63
N PRO A 409 -6.86 3.84 7.44
CA PRO A 409 -5.46 3.80 7.04
C PRO A 409 -5.18 2.71 5.98
N HIS A 410 -4.13 2.91 5.19
CA HIS A 410 -3.69 1.95 4.18
C HIS A 410 -3.29 0.59 4.81
N SER A 411 -3.87 -0.52 4.33
CA SER A 411 -3.70 -1.85 4.92
C SER A 411 -2.28 -2.42 4.77
N GLY A 412 -1.58 -2.08 3.69
CA GLY A 412 -0.19 -2.45 3.50
C GLY A 412 0.72 -1.77 4.51
N VAL A 413 0.54 -0.46 4.70
CA VAL A 413 1.37 0.35 5.60
C VAL A 413 1.05 0.09 7.07
N ASN A 414 -0.22 -0.08 7.42
CA ASN A 414 -0.69 -0.13 8.82
C ASN A 414 -1.22 -1.50 9.26
N GLY A 415 -1.44 -2.46 8.34
CA GLY A 415 -2.00 -3.76 8.64
C GLY A 415 -1.05 -4.66 9.44
N GLY A 416 -1.61 -5.43 10.37
CA GLY A 416 -0.91 -6.37 11.25
C GLY A 416 -1.03 -5.99 12.72
N PRO A 417 -0.38 -4.93 13.21
CA PRO A 417 -0.39 -4.61 14.64
C PRO A 417 -1.67 -3.90 15.13
N PHE A 418 -2.53 -3.44 14.22
CA PHE A 418 -3.75 -2.71 14.58
C PHE A 418 -4.99 -3.60 14.46
N PRO A 419 -5.92 -3.53 15.43
CA PRO A 419 -7.14 -4.32 15.39
C PRO A 419 -8.07 -3.83 14.26
N VAL A 420 -8.52 -4.76 13.42
CA VAL A 420 -9.49 -4.51 12.34
C VAL A 420 -10.89 -4.47 12.94
N ALA A 421 -11.58 -3.32 12.86
CA ALA A 421 -12.88 -3.11 13.48
C ALA A 421 -13.94 -4.11 12.98
N GLU A 422 -13.96 -4.41 11.67
CA GLU A 422 -14.90 -5.38 11.07
C GLU A 422 -14.70 -6.81 11.62
N LEU A 423 -13.46 -7.27 11.78
CA LEU A 423 -13.17 -8.60 12.35
C LEU A 423 -13.55 -8.68 13.84
N GLN A 424 -13.37 -7.58 14.60
CA GLN A 424 -13.82 -7.53 15.99
C GLN A 424 -15.35 -7.49 16.07
N LEU A 425 -16.02 -6.76 15.18
CA LEU A 425 -17.47 -6.78 15.05
C LEU A 425 -17.98 -8.21 14.75
N ALA A 426 -17.36 -8.88 13.77
CA ALA A 426 -17.70 -10.26 13.41
C ALA A 426 -17.60 -11.21 14.62
N ARG A 427 -16.50 -11.11 15.40
CA ARG A 427 -16.34 -11.91 16.64
C ARG A 427 -17.36 -11.57 17.71
N MET A 428 -17.72 -10.32 17.88
CA MET A 428 -18.74 -9.93 18.85
C MET A 428 -20.12 -10.46 18.47
N ILE A 429 -20.48 -10.42 17.19
CA ILE A 429 -21.72 -11.01 16.67
C ILE A 429 -21.69 -12.53 16.81
N ASP A 430 -20.59 -13.19 16.50
CA ASP A 430 -20.45 -14.64 16.66
C ASP A 430 -20.64 -15.08 18.13
N ARG A 431 -20.11 -14.33 19.08
CA ARG A 431 -20.30 -14.59 20.52
C ARG A 431 -21.70 -14.26 21.02
N LEU A 432 -22.36 -13.25 20.43
CA LEU A 432 -23.71 -12.86 20.78
C LEU A 432 -24.74 -13.89 20.27
N ILE A 433 -24.61 -14.32 19.02
CA ILE A 433 -25.58 -15.21 18.36
C ILE A 433 -24.91 -16.55 18.12
N LYS A 434 -25.30 -17.59 18.86
CA LYS A 434 -24.79 -18.94 18.67
C LYS A 434 -25.24 -19.56 17.36
N SER A 435 -24.62 -20.66 16.95
CA SER A 435 -24.92 -21.33 15.66
C SER A 435 -26.35 -21.87 15.57
N ASP A 436 -26.99 -22.14 16.72
CA ASP A 436 -28.41 -22.53 16.81
C ASP A 436 -29.34 -21.32 16.90
N GLY A 437 -28.82 -20.09 16.84
CA GLY A 437 -29.55 -18.84 16.97
C GLY A 437 -29.79 -18.40 18.42
N SER A 438 -29.35 -19.18 19.43
CA SER A 438 -29.57 -18.80 20.84
C SER A 438 -28.65 -17.64 21.27
N LEU A 439 -29.07 -16.93 22.31
CA LEU A 439 -28.41 -15.80 22.93
C LEU A 439 -27.80 -16.15 24.29
N PRO A 440 -26.84 -15.34 24.80
CA PRO A 440 -26.42 -15.42 26.19
C PRO A 440 -27.63 -15.31 27.15
N PRO A 441 -27.66 -16.11 28.24
CA PRO A 441 -28.82 -16.18 29.14
C PRO A 441 -29.26 -14.83 29.70
N GLU A 442 -28.30 -13.94 29.98
CA GLU A 442 -28.56 -12.58 30.49
C GLU A 442 -29.25 -11.68 29.49
N ILE A 443 -29.04 -11.88 28.20
CA ILE A 443 -29.71 -11.14 27.13
C ILE A 443 -31.05 -11.78 26.80
N GLN A 444 -31.08 -13.11 26.72
CA GLN A 444 -32.30 -13.86 26.44
C GLN A 444 -33.42 -13.58 27.45
N LYS A 445 -33.09 -13.42 28.75
CA LYS A 445 -34.07 -13.05 29.80
C LYS A 445 -34.81 -11.74 29.53
N VAL A 446 -34.16 -10.79 28.87
CA VAL A 446 -34.72 -9.47 28.54
C VAL A 446 -35.55 -9.52 27.26
N CYS A 447 -35.18 -10.41 26.34
CA CYS A 447 -35.91 -10.58 25.09
C CYS A 447 -37.23 -11.40 25.20
N GLY A 448 -37.48 -12.07 26.35
CA GLY A 448 -38.69 -12.89 26.57
C GLY A 448 -38.44 -14.40 26.62
N ALA A 449 -39.34 -15.16 27.22
CA ALA A 449 -39.06 -16.52 27.68
C ALA A 449 -39.14 -17.63 26.63
N THR A 450 -39.65 -17.40 25.44
CA THR A 450 -39.75 -18.43 24.38
C THR A 450 -38.87 -18.05 23.21
N PHE A 451 -37.80 -18.83 23.03
CA PHE A 451 -36.89 -18.68 21.90
C PHE A 451 -37.53 -19.27 20.64
N ASP A 452 -37.93 -18.41 19.70
CA ASP A 452 -38.24 -18.78 18.33
C ASP A 452 -37.07 -18.40 17.45
N LYS A 453 -36.62 -19.29 16.55
CA LYS A 453 -35.46 -19.12 15.66
C LYS A 453 -35.53 -17.91 14.73
N SER A 454 -36.71 -17.26 14.63
CA SER A 454 -36.93 -16.06 13.82
C SER A 454 -36.68 -14.73 14.56
N ILE A 455 -36.06 -14.77 15.77
CA ILE A 455 -36.04 -13.62 16.68
C ILE A 455 -34.96 -12.60 16.38
N ILE A 456 -33.89 -12.98 15.68
CA ILE A 456 -32.72 -12.09 15.43
C ILE A 456 -32.34 -12.06 13.97
N GLU A 457 -32.23 -10.86 13.44
CA GLU A 457 -31.67 -10.59 12.12
C GLU A 457 -30.57 -9.57 12.27
N THR A 458 -29.49 -9.69 11.46
CA THR A 458 -28.43 -8.71 11.38
C THR A 458 -28.32 -8.13 9.97
N CYS A 459 -27.99 -6.85 9.88
CA CYS A 459 -27.70 -6.16 8.63
C CYS A 459 -26.35 -5.44 8.78
N SER A 460 -25.60 -5.36 7.72
CA SER A 460 -24.38 -4.56 7.69
C SER A 460 -24.71 -3.07 7.69
N LEU A 461 -23.93 -2.28 8.42
CA LEU A 461 -24.01 -0.83 8.42
C LEU A 461 -22.73 -0.24 7.83
N PHE A 462 -22.90 0.73 6.96
CA PHE A 462 -21.82 1.62 6.57
C PHE A 462 -21.72 2.78 7.57
N VAL A 463 -20.54 2.97 8.15
CA VAL A 463 -20.26 4.06 9.10
C VAL A 463 -19.15 4.90 8.49
N ASP A 464 -19.45 6.15 8.14
CA ASP A 464 -18.44 7.10 7.63
C ASP A 464 -17.77 7.90 8.77
N GLU A 465 -16.92 8.86 8.38
CA GLU A 465 -16.16 9.70 9.32
C GLU A 465 -17.04 10.53 10.24
N ASP A 466 -18.23 10.94 9.77
CA ASP A 466 -19.20 11.75 10.51
C ASP A 466 -20.20 10.91 11.36
N GLU A 467 -19.94 9.60 11.49
CA GLU A 467 -20.87 8.65 12.12
C GLU A 467 -22.22 8.52 11.40
N THR A 468 -22.32 8.94 10.14
CA THR A 468 -23.49 8.66 9.31
C THR A 468 -23.55 7.16 9.01
N VAL A 469 -24.75 6.62 9.11
CA VAL A 469 -24.98 5.18 8.99
C VAL A 469 -25.91 4.92 7.83
N GLN A 470 -25.41 4.22 6.82
CA GLN A 470 -26.22 3.71 5.72
C GLN A 470 -26.50 2.22 5.93
N LEU A 471 -27.74 1.82 5.72
CA LEU A 471 -28.18 0.43 5.81
C LEU A 471 -28.07 -0.22 4.43
N PHE A 472 -27.44 -1.38 4.37
CA PHE A 472 -27.45 -2.25 3.20
C PHE A 472 -28.31 -3.48 3.49
N GLU A 473 -29.48 -3.58 2.84
CA GLU A 473 -30.36 -4.74 2.89
C GLU A 473 -30.15 -5.56 1.62
N ASP A 474 -29.48 -6.70 1.73
CA ASP A 474 -29.27 -7.64 0.63
C ASP A 474 -29.86 -9.02 0.98
N SER A 475 -30.38 -9.70 -0.05
CA SER A 475 -30.77 -11.11 0.03
C SER A 475 -29.57 -12.07 0.18
N SER A 476 -28.35 -11.54 0.06
CA SER A 476 -27.08 -12.24 0.23
C SER A 476 -26.08 -11.33 0.96
N ALA A 477 -25.24 -11.89 1.81
CA ALA A 477 -24.22 -11.14 2.52
C ALA A 477 -22.90 -11.15 1.74
N LYS A 478 -22.21 -10.01 1.68
CA LYS A 478 -20.95 -9.85 0.93
C LYS A 478 -19.87 -9.22 1.78
N ALA A 479 -18.63 -9.73 1.62
CA ALA A 479 -17.44 -9.13 2.19
C ALA A 479 -16.27 -9.23 1.23
N ILE A 480 -15.32 -8.30 1.36
CA ILE A 480 -13.99 -8.44 0.79
C ILE A 480 -13.07 -8.97 1.89
N VAL A 481 -12.37 -10.05 1.62
CA VAL A 481 -11.36 -10.63 2.50
C VAL A 481 -10.00 -10.42 1.85
N GLU A 482 -9.14 -9.66 2.51
CA GLU A 482 -7.78 -9.36 2.10
C GLU A 482 -6.78 -9.99 3.06
N ILE A 483 -5.77 -10.71 2.55
CA ILE A 483 -4.63 -11.16 3.34
C ILE A 483 -3.37 -10.50 2.79
N ARG A 484 -2.65 -9.78 3.64
CA ARG A 484 -1.27 -9.37 3.38
C ARG A 484 -0.36 -10.56 3.67
N LEU A 485 0.44 -10.92 2.68
CA LEU A 485 1.28 -12.11 2.70
C LEU A 485 2.73 -11.73 3.03
N ALA A 486 3.26 -12.25 4.12
CA ALA A 486 4.68 -12.09 4.44
C ALA A 486 5.58 -12.87 3.46
N PRO A 487 6.86 -12.49 3.32
CA PRO A 487 7.86 -13.31 2.61
C PRO A 487 7.83 -14.77 3.06
N GLY A 488 8.02 -15.69 2.12
CA GLY A 488 7.84 -17.14 2.29
C GLY A 488 6.56 -17.68 1.68
N ASN A 489 5.52 -16.86 1.59
CA ASN A 489 4.26 -17.21 0.98
C ASN A 489 4.35 -17.18 -0.56
N GLN A 490 3.43 -17.88 -1.21
CA GLN A 490 3.18 -17.83 -2.64
C GLN A 490 1.71 -17.45 -2.85
N GLU A 491 1.45 -16.40 -3.60
CA GLU A 491 0.12 -15.80 -3.76
C GLU A 491 -0.95 -16.85 -4.11
N LYS A 492 -0.74 -17.67 -5.15
CA LYS A 492 -1.72 -18.71 -5.57
C LYS A 492 -1.95 -19.79 -4.52
N LYS A 493 -0.91 -20.17 -3.76
CA LYS A 493 -1.07 -21.14 -2.66
C LYS A 493 -1.88 -20.55 -1.52
N ALA A 494 -1.60 -19.29 -1.17
CA ALA A 494 -2.32 -18.56 -0.14
C ALA A 494 -3.79 -18.34 -0.53
N GLU A 495 -4.07 -17.96 -1.77
CA GLU A 495 -5.43 -17.84 -2.30
C GLU A 495 -6.20 -19.16 -2.18
N ASN A 496 -5.59 -20.27 -2.59
CA ASN A 496 -6.21 -21.58 -2.49
C ASN A 496 -6.43 -22.01 -1.04
N ALA A 497 -5.48 -21.70 -0.14
CA ALA A 497 -5.62 -21.98 1.29
C ALA A 497 -6.79 -21.17 1.89
N LEU A 498 -6.91 -19.88 1.55
CA LEU A 498 -8.02 -19.03 1.97
C LEU A 498 -9.36 -19.57 1.45
N LYS A 499 -9.45 -19.90 0.17
CA LYS A 499 -10.67 -20.47 -0.43
C LYS A 499 -11.08 -21.78 0.23
N LYS A 500 -10.11 -22.64 0.52
CA LYS A 500 -10.35 -23.92 1.22
C LYS A 500 -10.83 -23.65 2.64
N TYR A 501 -10.15 -22.79 3.38
CA TYR A 501 -10.48 -22.43 4.76
C TYR A 501 -11.90 -21.88 4.89
N LEU A 502 -12.28 -20.93 4.02
CA LEU A 502 -13.62 -20.35 4.02
C LEU A 502 -14.72 -21.40 3.72
N LYS A 503 -14.46 -22.36 2.81
CA LYS A 503 -15.41 -23.47 2.54
C LYS A 503 -15.57 -24.42 3.72
N GLU A 504 -14.46 -24.74 4.40
CA GLU A 504 -14.45 -25.70 5.53
C GLU A 504 -15.09 -25.10 6.80
N ASN A 505 -15.04 -23.78 6.95
CA ASN A 505 -15.59 -23.08 8.11
C ASN A 505 -16.96 -22.42 7.84
N LEU A 506 -17.51 -22.57 6.63
CA LEU A 506 -18.84 -22.08 6.31
C LEU A 506 -19.89 -22.77 7.18
N PRO A 507 -20.81 -22.03 7.82
CA PRO A 507 -21.91 -22.63 8.57
C PRO A 507 -22.75 -23.56 7.68
N LYS A 508 -23.35 -24.59 8.28
CA LYS A 508 -24.23 -25.51 7.55
C LYS A 508 -25.40 -24.76 6.94
N ASP A 509 -25.92 -25.29 5.83
CA ASP A 509 -27.08 -24.75 5.12
C ASP A 509 -26.86 -23.40 4.43
N TYR A 510 -25.60 -23.01 4.20
CA TYR A 510 -25.21 -21.83 3.42
C TYR A 510 -24.38 -22.22 2.19
N LYS A 511 -24.41 -21.35 1.18
CA LYS A 511 -23.57 -21.45 -0.01
C LYS A 511 -22.62 -20.27 -0.05
N ILE A 512 -21.39 -20.50 -0.49
CA ILE A 512 -20.37 -19.48 -0.67
C ILE A 512 -19.96 -19.35 -2.12
N LYS A 513 -19.94 -18.13 -2.62
CA LYS A 513 -19.33 -17.77 -3.90
C LYS A 513 -18.10 -16.93 -3.59
N MET A 514 -17.01 -17.18 -4.29
CA MET A 514 -15.76 -16.48 -4.10
C MET A 514 -15.20 -16.09 -5.47
N LYS A 515 -14.92 -14.80 -5.62
CA LYS A 515 -14.28 -14.24 -6.80
C LYS A 515 -12.90 -13.70 -6.40
N SER A 516 -11.84 -14.11 -7.12
CA SER A 516 -10.50 -13.53 -6.95
C SER A 516 -10.52 -12.12 -7.50
N ASP A 517 -9.93 -11.20 -6.76
CA ASP A 517 -9.89 -9.79 -7.13
C ASP A 517 -8.42 -9.36 -7.36
N ARG A 518 -7.62 -9.27 -6.31
CA ARG A 518 -6.21 -8.87 -6.39
C ARG A 518 -5.28 -9.97 -5.87
N GLY A 519 -4.09 -10.07 -6.48
CA GLY A 519 -3.06 -10.99 -6.04
C GLY A 519 -1.66 -10.52 -6.43
N ALA A 520 -0.74 -10.58 -5.46
CA ALA A 520 0.68 -10.36 -5.69
C ALA A 520 1.49 -11.22 -4.72
N SER A 521 2.54 -11.86 -5.23
CA SER A 521 3.48 -12.59 -4.38
C SER A 521 4.33 -11.62 -3.56
N PRO A 522 4.67 -11.94 -2.31
CA PRO A 522 5.65 -11.19 -1.54
C PRO A 522 7.04 -11.35 -2.17
N TRP A 523 7.92 -10.42 -1.83
CA TRP A 523 9.29 -10.44 -2.29
C TRP A 523 10.26 -10.24 -1.13
N ILE A 524 11.42 -10.87 -1.21
CA ILE A 524 12.55 -10.67 -0.30
C ILE A 524 13.85 -10.88 -1.08
N THR A 525 14.84 -10.04 -0.83
CA THR A 525 16.16 -10.17 -1.43
C THR A 525 17.23 -10.46 -0.38
N PRO A 526 18.16 -11.41 -0.65
CA PRO A 526 19.31 -11.63 0.22
C PRO A 526 20.24 -10.41 0.20
N ILE A 527 20.56 -9.89 1.37
CA ILE A 527 21.46 -8.71 1.53
C ILE A 527 22.95 -9.05 1.43
N THR A 528 23.28 -10.27 1.05
CA THR A 528 24.69 -10.73 0.92
C THR A 528 25.40 -10.24 -0.33
N HIS A 529 24.66 -9.73 -1.33
CA HIS A 529 25.27 -9.22 -2.56
C HIS A 529 26.08 -7.93 -2.28
N PRO A 530 27.30 -7.77 -2.87
CA PRO A 530 28.19 -6.62 -2.61
C PRO A 530 27.59 -5.24 -2.92
N ILE A 531 26.46 -5.16 -3.63
CA ILE A 531 25.78 -3.90 -3.94
C ILE A 531 25.13 -3.27 -2.67
N PHE A 532 24.70 -4.08 -1.69
CA PHE A 532 23.97 -3.57 -0.53
C PHE A 532 24.83 -2.63 0.35
N PRO A 533 26.07 -2.96 0.73
CA PRO A 533 26.93 -2.00 1.42
C PRO A 533 27.15 -0.71 0.63
N VAL A 534 27.26 -0.78 -0.70
CA VAL A 534 27.42 0.40 -1.56
C VAL A 534 26.15 1.24 -1.60
N ALA A 535 24.99 0.60 -1.66
CA ALA A 535 23.69 1.29 -1.61
C ALA A 535 23.44 1.96 -0.25
N LEU A 536 23.77 1.30 0.86
CA LEU A 536 23.69 1.89 2.20
C LEU A 536 24.65 3.08 2.34
N GLU A 537 25.92 2.97 1.89
CA GLU A 537 26.88 4.11 1.85
C GLU A 537 26.29 5.28 1.04
N ALA A 538 25.71 5.00 -0.11
CA ALA A 538 25.11 6.04 -0.97
C ALA A 538 23.90 6.73 -0.30
N LEU A 539 23.05 5.98 0.37
CA LEU A 539 21.91 6.50 1.14
C LEU A 539 22.38 7.37 2.32
N GLU A 540 23.37 6.89 3.08
CA GLU A 540 23.95 7.65 4.19
C GLU A 540 24.55 8.99 3.73
N MET A 541 25.25 8.99 2.60
CA MET A 541 25.79 10.22 2.02
C MET A 541 24.70 11.14 1.49
N GLY A 542 23.66 10.60 0.85
CA GLY A 542 22.56 11.37 0.28
C GLY A 542 21.74 12.12 1.32
N TYR A 543 21.50 11.48 2.44
CA TYR A 543 20.69 12.03 3.54
C TYR A 543 21.53 12.66 4.67
N GLY A 544 22.85 12.40 4.73
CA GLY A 544 23.71 12.82 5.83
C GLY A 544 23.39 12.12 7.16
N ARG A 545 22.77 10.94 7.10
CA ARG A 545 22.31 10.14 8.25
C ARG A 545 22.51 8.66 7.97
N LYS A 546 22.59 7.85 9.03
CA LYS A 546 22.65 6.39 8.90
C LYS A 546 21.42 5.86 8.17
N ALA A 547 21.66 4.99 7.20
CA ALA A 547 20.63 4.23 6.53
C ALA A 547 20.30 2.95 7.30
N CYS A 548 19.06 2.50 7.21
CA CYS A 548 18.66 1.22 7.76
C CYS A 548 18.16 0.26 6.66
N ILE A 549 18.28 -1.04 6.91
CA ILE A 549 17.60 -2.06 6.13
C ILE A 549 16.16 -2.09 6.64
N TYR A 550 15.21 -2.03 5.70
CA TYR A 550 13.80 -1.88 6.00
C TYR A 550 12.96 -2.84 5.18
N GLY A 551 11.69 -2.99 5.52
CA GLY A 551 10.69 -3.69 4.74
C GLY A 551 9.59 -2.72 4.29
N CYS A 552 8.83 -3.09 3.29
CA CYS A 552 7.59 -2.40 2.96
C CYS A 552 6.40 -3.34 3.22
N GLY A 553 5.44 -2.84 3.99
CA GLY A 553 4.20 -3.58 4.29
C GLY A 553 3.22 -3.57 3.10
N GLY A 554 3.40 -2.66 2.14
CA GLY A 554 2.69 -2.62 0.87
C GLY A 554 3.15 -3.71 -0.09
N SER A 555 2.32 -4.01 -1.08
CA SER A 555 2.66 -4.91 -2.18
C SER A 555 3.02 -4.05 -3.38
N ILE A 556 4.21 -4.27 -3.91
CA ILE A 556 4.65 -3.72 -5.20
C ILE A 556 4.76 -4.91 -6.15
N PRO A 557 3.68 -5.25 -6.88
CA PRO A 557 3.57 -6.52 -7.59
C PRO A 557 4.65 -6.75 -8.63
N PHE A 558 5.14 -5.65 -9.23
CA PHE A 558 6.11 -5.72 -10.30
C PHE A 558 7.52 -6.08 -9.84
N VAL A 559 7.94 -5.78 -8.59
CA VAL A 559 9.32 -6.04 -8.13
C VAL A 559 9.69 -7.52 -8.27
N ALA A 560 8.82 -8.41 -7.81
CA ALA A 560 9.02 -9.84 -7.98
C ALA A 560 9.00 -10.24 -9.47
N LYS A 561 8.01 -9.75 -10.23
CA LYS A 561 7.87 -10.02 -11.67
C LYS A 561 9.05 -9.48 -12.49
N LEU A 562 9.54 -8.28 -12.15
CA LEU A 562 10.69 -7.65 -12.82
C LEU A 562 11.96 -8.46 -12.59
N THR A 563 12.19 -8.91 -11.36
CA THR A 563 13.36 -9.74 -11.01
C THR A 563 13.35 -11.06 -11.78
N ASP A 564 12.19 -11.67 -11.95
CA ASP A 564 12.04 -12.90 -12.75
C ASP A 564 12.19 -12.64 -14.25
N ALA A 565 11.72 -11.49 -14.75
CA ALA A 565 11.73 -11.14 -16.18
C ALA A 565 13.14 -10.71 -16.66
N ILE A 566 14.01 -10.22 -15.76
CA ILE A 566 15.38 -9.78 -16.09
C ILE A 566 16.38 -10.60 -15.23
N PRO A 567 16.64 -11.86 -15.58
CA PRO A 567 17.46 -12.75 -14.77
C PRO A 567 18.89 -12.24 -14.60
N GLY A 568 19.46 -12.41 -13.41
CA GLY A 568 20.83 -12.00 -13.08
C GLY A 568 21.00 -10.55 -12.67
N THR A 569 19.90 -9.77 -12.64
CA THR A 569 19.92 -8.41 -12.10
C THR A 569 19.69 -8.40 -10.60
N GLN A 570 20.31 -7.41 -9.93
CA GLN A 570 20.09 -7.17 -8.51
C GLN A 570 19.11 -5.99 -8.33
N PRO A 571 17.94 -6.19 -7.72
CA PRO A 571 17.04 -5.08 -7.41
C PRO A 571 17.50 -4.33 -6.16
N LEU A 572 17.41 -3.01 -6.19
CA LEU A 572 17.56 -2.08 -5.09
C LEU A 572 16.31 -1.20 -5.02
N CYS A 573 15.58 -1.29 -3.92
CA CYS A 573 14.40 -0.46 -3.68
C CYS A 573 14.76 0.65 -2.69
N LEU A 574 14.76 1.89 -3.17
CA LEU A 574 14.99 3.10 -2.40
C LEU A 574 14.10 4.20 -2.97
N GLY A 575 13.48 5.02 -2.15
CA GLY A 575 12.50 5.99 -2.65
C GLY A 575 12.48 7.29 -1.87
N PRO A 576 11.84 8.32 -2.43
CA PRO A 576 11.68 9.63 -1.82
C PRO A 576 10.43 9.78 -0.95
N TYR A 577 9.68 8.70 -0.68
CA TYR A 577 8.47 8.78 0.13
C TYR A 577 8.79 8.76 1.62
N ASP A 578 7.91 9.34 2.41
CA ASP A 578 7.95 9.29 3.87
C ASP A 578 6.59 8.85 4.44
N PRO A 579 6.48 8.52 5.73
CA PRO A 579 5.20 8.11 6.33
C PRO A 579 4.09 9.15 6.24
N ASP A 580 4.44 10.43 6.07
CA ASP A 580 3.48 11.54 5.93
C ASP A 580 3.12 11.83 4.47
N SER A 581 3.65 11.06 3.52
CA SER A 581 3.35 11.25 2.08
C SER A 581 1.89 10.97 1.74
N ARG A 582 1.16 10.16 2.54
CA ARG A 582 -0.27 9.87 2.38
C ARG A 582 -0.62 9.36 0.98
N MET A 583 0.23 8.48 0.43
CA MET A 583 -0.04 7.83 -0.86
C MET A 583 -1.42 7.16 -0.83
N HIS A 584 -2.16 7.23 -1.95
CA HIS A 584 -3.51 6.71 -2.11
C HIS A 584 -4.59 7.38 -1.22
N GLU A 585 -4.23 8.43 -0.45
CA GLU A 585 -5.18 9.22 0.35
C GLU A 585 -5.34 10.64 -0.23
N PRO A 586 -6.43 11.36 0.08
CA PRO A 586 -6.50 12.79 -0.16
C PRO A 586 -5.41 13.53 0.64
N GLY A 587 -4.81 14.56 0.03
CA GLY A 587 -3.72 15.31 0.64
C GLY A 587 -2.36 14.62 0.51
N GLU A 588 -2.19 13.76 -0.50
CA GLU A 588 -0.87 13.22 -0.86
C GLU A 588 0.15 14.33 -1.02
N SER A 589 1.37 14.09 -0.51
CA SER A 589 2.41 15.11 -0.49
C SER A 589 3.82 14.54 -0.51
N LEU A 590 4.73 15.30 -1.08
CA LEU A 590 6.15 15.00 -1.19
C LEU A 590 6.96 15.83 -0.19
N SER A 591 7.80 15.18 0.62
CA SER A 591 8.82 15.82 1.45
C SER A 591 10.01 16.29 0.59
N LEU A 592 10.35 17.57 0.66
CA LEU A 592 11.50 18.11 -0.09
C LEU A 592 12.82 17.51 0.39
N VAL A 593 12.96 17.24 1.69
CA VAL A 593 14.18 16.64 2.23
C VAL A 593 14.38 15.22 1.73
N ASP A 594 13.31 14.46 1.55
CA ASP A 594 13.37 13.09 1.04
C ASP A 594 13.62 13.05 -0.47
N LEU A 595 13.00 13.93 -1.24
CA LEU A 595 13.30 14.10 -2.66
C LEU A 595 14.79 14.39 -2.90
N LEU A 596 15.34 15.37 -2.17
CA LEU A 596 16.75 15.75 -2.31
C LEU A 596 17.70 14.67 -1.79
N GLY A 597 17.33 14.01 -0.70
CA GLY A 597 18.07 12.89 -0.12
C GLY A 597 18.14 11.71 -1.09
N CYS A 598 17.02 11.31 -1.69
CA CYS A 598 16.94 10.25 -2.70
C CYS A 598 17.77 10.63 -3.95
N THR A 599 17.63 11.85 -4.46
CA THR A 599 18.40 12.36 -5.60
C THR A 599 19.90 12.25 -5.36
N ARG A 600 20.40 12.74 -4.21
CA ARG A 600 21.83 12.64 -3.85
C ARG A 600 22.26 11.18 -3.71
N SER A 601 21.41 10.32 -3.13
CA SER A 601 21.68 8.88 -2.97
C SER A 601 21.88 8.18 -4.32
N ILE A 602 21.01 8.46 -5.30
CA ILE A 602 21.15 7.93 -6.66
C ILE A 602 22.49 8.39 -7.30
N LEU A 603 22.83 9.66 -7.15
CA LEU A 603 24.11 10.20 -7.65
C LEU A 603 25.30 9.51 -6.98
N HIS A 604 25.29 9.33 -5.66
CA HIS A 604 26.36 8.62 -4.94
C HIS A 604 26.44 7.14 -5.29
N LEU A 605 25.30 6.48 -5.55
CA LEU A 605 25.25 5.10 -6.04
C LEU A 605 25.92 4.98 -7.41
N MET A 606 25.54 5.83 -8.37
CA MET A 606 26.17 5.86 -9.70
C MET A 606 27.68 6.06 -9.60
N ALA A 607 28.14 6.95 -8.72
CA ALA A 607 29.58 7.23 -8.52
C ALA A 607 30.37 6.01 -8.03
N ARG A 608 29.71 5.08 -7.33
CA ARG A 608 30.36 3.94 -6.63
C ARG A 608 30.07 2.58 -7.23
N ILE A 609 29.20 2.48 -8.22
CA ILE A 609 28.71 1.21 -8.79
C ILE A 609 29.85 0.34 -9.35
N ASN A 610 30.91 0.96 -9.85
CA ASN A 610 32.11 0.25 -10.34
C ASN A 610 32.89 -0.49 -9.24
N LYS A 611 32.62 -0.23 -7.94
CA LYS A 611 33.21 -1.02 -6.84
C LYS A 611 32.66 -2.45 -6.82
N VAL A 612 31.47 -2.66 -7.38
CA VAL A 612 30.74 -3.95 -7.34
C VAL A 612 30.87 -4.72 -8.64
N PHE A 613 30.63 -4.05 -9.77
CA PHE A 613 30.54 -4.66 -11.09
C PHE A 613 31.76 -4.32 -11.94
N GLN A 614 32.98 -4.59 -11.41
CA GLN A 614 34.19 -4.57 -12.24
C GLN A 614 34.20 -5.80 -13.15
N ARG A 615 34.18 -5.58 -14.46
CA ARG A 615 34.47 -6.60 -15.49
C ARG A 615 35.95 -6.68 -15.78
#